data_ec0931eac73ab76a854f6d14c6f03587
#
_entry.id   ec0931eac73ab76a854f6d14c6f03587
#
_cell.length_a   1.000
_cell.length_b   1.000
_cell.length_c   1.000
_cell.angle_alpha   90.00
_cell.angle_beta   90.00
_cell.angle_gamma   90.00
#
_symmetry.space_group_name_H-M   'P 1'
#
loop_
_entity.id
_entity.type
_entity.pdbx_description
1 polymer ?
#
loop_
_entity_poly.entity_id
_entity_poly.type
_entity_poly.pdbx_seq_one_letter_code
_entity_poly.pdbx_strand_id
1 'polypeptide(L)'
;MRLSRPLKLTATATAFIALTACSSIPFFGNSGNDDKEQLDKAGRVTMVLAEEAVEAKPELATESIELLPPTDMASWPEAGGTPAKAPGHVNAAPDLKIAWRNSVGKGSSNKSAVTTPPVASETAIYTLDADQTIYSTEISSGRTLWKKELKGLTKRDKTALGGGLAVTDGTL
;
A
#
# COMPACT_ATOMS: atom_id res chain seq x y z
N MET A 1 51.71 30.56 52.79
CA MET A 1 51.13 31.82 52.29
C MET A 1 50.05 31.48 51.28
N ARG A 2 48.79 31.62 51.63
CA ARG A 2 47.63 31.28 50.79
C ARG A 2 47.06 32.55 50.18
N LEU A 3 46.93 32.61 48.87
CA LEU A 3 46.13 33.64 48.22
C LEU A 3 44.89 32.95 47.61
N SER A 4 43.78 33.28 48.18
CA SER A 4 42.43 32.95 47.70
C SER A 4 42.04 33.92 46.56
N ARG A 5 41.58 33.36 45.42
CA ARG A 5 40.96 34.14 44.36
C ARG A 5 39.44 34.04 44.49
N PRO A 6 38.69 35.13 44.39
CA PRO A 6 37.23 35.08 44.41
C PRO A 6 36.65 34.65 43.05
N LEU A 7 35.69 33.77 43.14
CA LEU A 7 34.87 33.24 42.06
C LEU A 7 33.94 34.37 41.55
N LYS A 8 34.07 34.75 40.29
CA LYS A 8 33.10 35.62 39.65
C LYS A 8 31.88 34.83 39.16
N LEU A 9 30.81 34.93 39.89
CA LEU A 9 29.50 34.36 39.60
C LEU A 9 28.65 35.52 39.03
N THR A 10 28.69 35.76 37.72
CA THR A 10 27.70 36.58 37.01
C THR A 10 27.78 36.25 35.51
N ALA A 11 26.79 35.59 34.99
CA ALA A 11 26.31 35.65 33.59
C ALA A 11 25.67 34.30 33.14
N THR A 12 24.54 33.93 33.74
CA THR A 12 23.72 32.88 33.17
C THR A 12 22.22 33.12 33.47
N ALA A 13 21.72 34.31 33.22
CA ALA A 13 20.31 34.63 33.43
C ALA A 13 19.60 35.28 32.25
N THR A 14 20.13 35.23 31.02
CA THR A 14 19.52 35.97 29.90
C THR A 14 19.30 35.15 28.62
N ALA A 15 19.24 33.82 28.71
CA ALA A 15 19.07 32.94 27.52
C ALA A 15 17.74 32.15 27.46
N PHE A 16 16.75 32.46 28.30
CA PHE A 16 15.50 31.69 28.34
C PHE A 16 14.23 32.41 27.89
N ILE A 17 14.31 33.58 27.28
CA ILE A 17 13.13 34.38 26.88
C ILE A 17 12.85 34.36 25.37
N ALA A 18 13.63 33.63 24.56
CA ALA A 18 13.47 33.67 23.10
C ALA A 18 12.73 32.44 22.45
N LEU A 19 12.14 31.58 23.21
CA LEU A 19 11.45 30.37 22.64
C LEU A 19 9.93 30.35 22.76
N THR A 20 9.29 31.42 23.16
CA THR A 20 7.82 31.48 23.25
C THR A 20 7.16 32.36 22.17
N ALA A 21 7.88 32.74 21.12
CA ALA A 21 7.36 33.64 20.06
C ALA A 21 6.86 32.92 18.79
N CYS A 22 6.68 31.60 18.81
CA CYS A 22 6.18 30.87 17.63
C CYS A 22 4.73 30.39 17.72
N SER A 23 3.95 30.84 18.71
CA SER A 23 2.54 30.43 18.81
C SER A 23 1.51 31.54 18.51
N SER A 24 1.93 32.62 17.88
CA SER A 24 1.00 33.72 17.56
C SER A 24 1.29 34.30 16.16
N ILE A 25 1.45 33.44 15.15
CA ILE A 25 1.26 33.90 13.78
C ILE A 25 -0.20 33.59 13.41
N PRO A 26 -1.10 34.58 13.40
CA PRO A 26 -2.50 34.34 13.00
C PRO A 26 -2.66 34.11 11.49
N PHE A 27 -1.55 33.83 10.77
CA PHE A 27 -1.54 33.65 9.33
C PHE A 27 -1.61 32.18 8.90
N PHE A 28 -1.50 31.20 9.82
CA PHE A 28 -1.60 29.77 9.49
C PHE A 28 -2.74 29.02 10.19
N GLY A 29 -3.62 29.72 10.85
CA GLY A 29 -4.79 29.13 11.48
C GLY A 29 -6.06 29.65 10.83
N ASN A 30 -6.79 28.79 10.17
CA ASN A 30 -8.18 29.01 9.76
C ASN A 30 -8.49 29.53 8.34
N SER A 31 -7.67 29.21 7.35
CA SER A 31 -8.04 29.46 5.93
C SER A 31 -8.81 28.31 5.26
N GLY A 32 -9.23 27.29 6.00
CA GLY A 32 -9.84 26.09 5.40
C GLY A 32 -11.38 26.10 5.33
N ASN A 33 -12.05 26.87 6.16
CA ASN A 33 -13.50 26.83 6.18
C ASN A 33 -14.15 28.08 5.59
N ASP A 34 -13.54 29.27 5.79
CA ASP A 34 -14.12 30.50 5.26
C ASP A 34 -13.98 30.60 3.73
N ASP A 35 -12.89 30.05 3.16
CA ASP A 35 -12.70 30.00 1.73
C ASP A 35 -13.66 29.02 1.04
N LYS A 36 -14.04 27.93 1.70
CA LYS A 36 -15.05 27.01 1.18
C LYS A 36 -16.43 27.65 1.17
N GLU A 37 -16.77 28.35 2.22
CA GLU A 37 -18.08 29.04 2.33
C GLU A 37 -18.19 30.24 1.39
N GLN A 38 -17.09 30.96 1.11
CA GLN A 38 -17.04 32.01 0.09
C GLN A 38 -17.05 31.48 -1.33
N LEU A 39 -16.43 30.32 -1.58
CA LEU A 39 -16.43 29.65 -2.87
C LEU A 39 -17.82 29.08 -3.22
N ASP A 40 -18.54 28.59 -2.24
CA ASP A 40 -19.94 28.17 -2.40
C ASP A 40 -20.89 29.35 -2.67
N LYS A 41 -20.63 30.51 -2.04
CA LYS A 41 -21.38 31.75 -2.30
C LYS A 41 -21.10 32.37 -3.69
N ALA A 42 -20.02 31.98 -4.35
CA ALA A 42 -19.65 32.46 -5.68
C ALA A 42 -20.35 31.74 -6.85
N GLY A 43 -21.37 30.93 -6.57
CA GLY A 43 -22.16 30.25 -7.62
C GLY A 43 -21.41 29.15 -8.38
N ARG A 44 -20.35 28.58 -7.78
CA ARG A 44 -19.72 27.37 -8.34
C ARG A 44 -20.68 26.20 -8.18
N VAL A 45 -21.25 25.78 -9.28
CA VAL A 45 -21.96 24.50 -9.36
C VAL A 45 -20.92 23.40 -9.22
N THR A 46 -21.04 22.58 -8.19
CA THR A 46 -20.22 21.37 -8.04
C THR A 46 -20.43 20.51 -9.26
N MET A 47 -19.39 20.27 -10.03
CA MET A 47 -19.46 19.44 -11.26
C MET A 47 -19.71 17.96 -10.93
N VAL A 48 -19.54 17.56 -9.71
CA VAL A 48 -20.03 16.30 -9.14
C VAL A 48 -21.33 16.65 -8.42
N LEU A 49 -22.43 16.51 -9.13
CA LEU A 49 -23.74 16.51 -8.54
C LEU A 49 -23.75 15.44 -7.45
N ALA A 50 -24.01 15.88 -6.21
CA ALA A 50 -24.19 15.09 -5.00
C ALA A 50 -23.96 13.60 -5.17
N GLU A 51 -23.14 13.05 -4.30
CA GLU A 51 -23.15 11.62 -4.05
C GLU A 51 -24.64 11.21 -3.95
N GLU A 52 -25.20 10.72 -5.03
CA GLU A 52 -26.41 9.94 -4.92
C GLU A 52 -26.02 8.80 -4.02
N ALA A 53 -26.42 8.87 -2.77
CA ALA A 53 -26.27 7.76 -1.85
C ALA A 53 -26.85 6.56 -2.57
N VAL A 54 -26.02 5.52 -2.77
CA VAL A 54 -26.48 4.28 -3.37
C VAL A 54 -27.47 3.67 -2.40
N GLU A 55 -28.73 4.00 -2.57
CA GLU A 55 -29.81 3.43 -1.78
C GLU A 55 -30.26 2.13 -2.43
N ALA A 56 -30.34 1.09 -1.63
CA ALA A 56 -30.88 -0.17 -2.09
C ALA A 56 -32.36 0.03 -2.44
N LYS A 57 -32.76 -0.32 -3.65
CA LYS A 57 -34.17 -0.28 -4.07
C LYS A 57 -34.97 -1.27 -3.24
N PRO A 58 -36.01 -0.83 -2.51
CA PRO A 58 -36.79 -1.73 -1.65
C PRO A 58 -37.41 -2.92 -2.39
N GLU A 59 -37.77 -2.72 -3.64
CA GLU A 59 -38.32 -3.77 -4.51
C GLU A 59 -37.37 -4.91 -4.77
N LEU A 60 -36.04 -4.67 -4.72
CA LEU A 60 -35.01 -5.69 -4.92
C LEU A 60 -34.73 -6.52 -3.65
N ALA A 61 -35.22 -6.09 -2.50
CA ALA A 61 -34.99 -6.78 -1.22
C ALA A 61 -35.57 -8.20 -1.16
N THR A 62 -36.55 -8.47 -2.01
CA THR A 62 -37.22 -9.79 -2.11
C THR A 62 -36.73 -10.65 -3.25
N GLU A 63 -35.82 -10.13 -4.10
CA GLU A 63 -35.25 -10.92 -5.17
C GLU A 63 -34.25 -11.95 -4.61
N SER A 64 -34.40 -13.18 -5.03
CA SER A 64 -33.45 -14.25 -4.70
C SER A 64 -32.18 -14.07 -5.52
N ILE A 65 -31.04 -13.85 -4.85
CA ILE A 65 -29.74 -13.85 -5.51
C ILE A 65 -29.27 -15.29 -5.63
N GLU A 66 -29.20 -15.78 -6.85
CA GLU A 66 -28.65 -17.11 -7.15
C GLU A 66 -27.14 -16.98 -7.39
N LEU A 67 -26.36 -17.49 -6.45
CA LEU A 67 -24.91 -17.58 -6.60
C LEU A 67 -24.55 -18.85 -7.32
N LEU A 68 -23.66 -18.76 -8.31
CA LEU A 68 -23.07 -19.95 -8.90
C LEU A 68 -22.35 -20.77 -7.82
N PRO A 69 -22.34 -22.11 -7.92
CA PRO A 69 -21.61 -22.94 -6.97
C PRO A 69 -20.13 -22.57 -6.95
N PRO A 70 -19.45 -22.68 -5.79
CA PRO A 70 -18.02 -22.38 -5.69
C PRO A 70 -17.20 -23.33 -6.57
N THR A 71 -16.15 -22.79 -7.18
CA THR A 71 -15.24 -23.52 -8.06
C THR A 71 -13.87 -23.59 -7.42
N ASP A 72 -13.24 -24.77 -7.42
CA ASP A 72 -11.88 -24.95 -6.99
C ASP A 72 -10.89 -24.39 -8.02
N MET A 73 -9.98 -23.55 -7.59
CA MET A 73 -8.89 -23.04 -8.42
C MET A 73 -7.56 -23.62 -7.94
N ALA A 74 -7.01 -24.54 -8.72
CA ALA A 74 -5.71 -25.17 -8.43
C ALA A 74 -4.51 -24.23 -8.69
N SER A 75 -4.69 -23.19 -9.49
CA SER A 75 -3.64 -22.23 -9.83
C SER A 75 -4.19 -20.82 -9.98
N TRP A 76 -3.31 -19.82 -9.92
CA TRP A 76 -3.59 -18.42 -10.15
C TRP A 76 -2.59 -17.85 -11.17
N PRO A 77 -2.72 -18.23 -12.46
CA PRO A 77 -1.67 -18.09 -13.46
C PRO A 77 -1.34 -16.65 -13.83
N GLU A 78 -2.22 -15.71 -13.57
CA GLU A 78 -2.01 -14.29 -13.88
C GLU A 78 -2.73 -13.37 -12.88
N ALA A 79 -2.44 -12.09 -12.93
CA ALA A 79 -3.13 -11.09 -12.12
C ALA A 79 -4.65 -11.14 -12.38
N GLY A 80 -5.44 -11.36 -11.31
CA GLY A 80 -6.90 -11.57 -11.42
C GLY A 80 -7.31 -13.01 -11.70
N GLY A 81 -6.36 -13.97 -11.71
CA GLY A 81 -6.61 -15.41 -11.72
C GLY A 81 -7.02 -16.01 -13.06
N THR A 82 -7.66 -15.25 -13.91
CA THR A 82 -8.14 -15.68 -15.23
C THR A 82 -7.93 -14.59 -16.25
N PRO A 83 -7.87 -14.91 -17.57
CA PRO A 83 -7.75 -13.90 -18.63
C PRO A 83 -8.85 -12.83 -18.58
N ALA A 84 -10.05 -13.23 -18.16
CA ALA A 84 -11.19 -12.32 -17.98
C ALA A 84 -11.09 -11.46 -16.71
N LYS A 85 -10.10 -11.71 -15.83
CA LYS A 85 -9.94 -11.07 -14.50
C LYS A 85 -11.17 -11.23 -13.59
N ALA A 86 -11.96 -12.25 -13.86
CA ALA A 86 -13.21 -12.57 -13.16
C ALA A 86 -13.23 -14.06 -12.79
N PRO A 87 -12.57 -14.47 -11.70
CA PRO A 87 -12.48 -15.86 -11.30
C PRO A 87 -13.83 -16.44 -10.80
N GLY A 88 -14.84 -15.59 -10.62
CA GLY A 88 -16.14 -16.00 -10.12
C GLY A 88 -16.15 -16.30 -8.64
N HIS A 89 -17.02 -17.25 -8.23
CA HIS A 89 -17.14 -17.71 -6.85
C HIS A 89 -16.09 -18.79 -6.60
N VAL A 90 -14.94 -18.39 -6.05
CA VAL A 90 -13.85 -19.33 -5.75
C VAL A 90 -14.06 -19.97 -4.38
N ASN A 91 -13.86 -21.29 -4.32
CA ASN A 91 -13.90 -22.02 -3.06
C ASN A 91 -12.73 -21.63 -2.16
N ALA A 92 -12.99 -21.38 -0.89
CA ALA A 92 -11.99 -21.06 0.11
C ALA A 92 -12.16 -21.96 1.34
N ALA A 93 -11.05 -22.22 2.03
CA ALA A 93 -11.11 -22.96 3.28
C ALA A 93 -12.01 -22.23 4.30
N PRO A 94 -12.91 -22.95 5.01
CA PRO A 94 -13.82 -22.34 5.99
C PRO A 94 -13.07 -21.69 7.15
N ASP A 95 -11.92 -22.24 7.52
CA ASP A 95 -11.04 -21.75 8.58
C ASP A 95 -9.76 -21.14 7.98
N LEU A 96 -9.74 -19.82 7.82
CA LEU A 96 -8.54 -19.12 7.36
C LEU A 96 -7.50 -19.07 8.49
N LYS A 97 -6.44 -19.83 8.33
CA LYS A 97 -5.29 -19.86 9.25
C LYS A 97 -4.01 -19.52 8.50
N ILE A 98 -3.08 -18.87 9.19
CA ILE A 98 -1.75 -18.65 8.63
C ILE A 98 -1.02 -19.99 8.62
N ALA A 99 -0.83 -20.57 7.42
CA ALA A 99 -0.08 -21.80 7.25
C ALA A 99 1.43 -21.57 7.44
N TRP A 100 1.95 -20.48 6.88
CA TRP A 100 3.37 -20.14 6.98
C TRP A 100 3.60 -18.65 6.69
N ARG A 101 4.81 -18.18 6.94
CA ARG A 101 5.30 -16.84 6.59
C ARG A 101 6.67 -16.96 5.97
N ASN A 102 6.94 -16.20 4.90
CA ASN A 102 8.25 -16.11 4.28
C ASN A 102 8.53 -14.66 3.88
N SER A 103 9.81 -14.31 3.83
CA SER A 103 10.27 -13.03 3.29
C SER A 103 10.71 -13.24 1.83
N VAL A 104 10.05 -12.54 0.92
CA VAL A 104 10.26 -12.66 -0.52
C VAL A 104 10.92 -11.40 -1.09
N GLY A 105 12.06 -11.04 -0.54
CA GLY A 105 12.90 -9.96 -1.03
C GLY A 105 12.57 -8.59 -0.46
N LYS A 106 12.83 -7.55 -1.25
CA LYS A 106 12.73 -6.16 -0.84
C LYS A 106 11.32 -5.62 -1.02
N GLY A 107 10.78 -5.08 0.04
CA GLY A 107 9.50 -4.39 0.03
C GLY A 107 9.55 -3.01 -0.63
N SER A 108 8.40 -2.37 -0.71
CA SER A 108 8.25 -1.02 -1.24
C SER A 108 9.03 0.03 -0.44
N SER A 109 9.52 1.03 -1.13
CA SER A 109 10.22 2.19 -0.58
C SER A 109 9.80 3.46 -1.31
N ASN A 110 10.31 4.63 -0.90
CA ASN A 110 10.04 5.89 -1.61
C ASN A 110 10.55 5.93 -3.06
N LYS A 111 11.47 5.02 -3.42
CA LYS A 111 12.11 4.98 -4.75
C LYS A 111 11.65 3.83 -5.62
N SER A 112 11.10 2.79 -5.03
CA SER A 112 10.65 1.59 -5.73
C SER A 112 9.45 0.99 -5.01
N ALA A 113 8.48 0.51 -5.74
CA ALA A 113 7.28 -0.08 -5.18
C ALA A 113 7.06 -1.50 -5.72
N VAL A 114 6.54 -2.37 -4.87
CA VAL A 114 6.03 -3.68 -5.29
C VAL A 114 4.61 -3.44 -5.81
N THR A 115 4.44 -3.49 -7.12
CA THR A 115 3.17 -3.27 -7.80
C THR A 115 2.64 -4.52 -8.50
N THR A 116 3.50 -5.51 -8.70
CA THR A 116 3.15 -6.75 -9.39
C THR A 116 2.41 -7.69 -8.44
N PRO A 117 1.16 -8.08 -8.75
CA PRO A 117 0.47 -9.11 -8.00
C PRO A 117 1.20 -10.45 -8.09
N PRO A 118 1.15 -11.27 -7.04
CA PRO A 118 1.68 -12.63 -7.09
C PRO A 118 0.86 -13.49 -8.05
N VAL A 119 1.52 -14.48 -8.65
CA VAL A 119 0.88 -15.54 -9.43
C VAL A 119 1.26 -16.90 -8.88
N ALA A 120 0.47 -17.92 -9.16
CA ALA A 120 0.70 -19.26 -8.62
C ALA A 120 0.42 -20.35 -9.66
N SER A 121 1.31 -21.32 -9.71
CA SER A 121 1.05 -22.65 -10.25
C SER A 121 0.39 -23.52 -9.17
N GLU A 122 0.17 -24.80 -9.45
CA GLU A 122 -0.35 -25.76 -8.48
C GLU A 122 0.58 -25.98 -7.27
N THR A 123 1.88 -25.74 -7.42
CA THR A 123 2.90 -26.09 -6.41
C THR A 123 3.69 -24.93 -5.88
N ALA A 124 3.74 -23.82 -6.61
CA ALA A 124 4.59 -22.67 -6.27
C ALA A 124 3.90 -21.32 -6.47
N ILE A 125 4.22 -20.37 -5.60
CA ILE A 125 3.84 -18.96 -5.71
C ILE A 125 5.05 -18.20 -6.24
N TYR A 126 4.82 -17.32 -7.20
CA TYR A 126 5.84 -16.44 -7.78
C TYR A 126 5.55 -15.00 -7.43
N THR A 127 6.57 -14.32 -6.95
CA THR A 127 6.51 -12.91 -6.57
C THR A 127 7.66 -12.14 -7.19
N LEU A 128 7.45 -10.86 -7.49
CA LEU A 128 8.47 -9.92 -7.96
C LEU A 128 8.67 -8.85 -6.89
N ASP A 129 9.90 -8.70 -6.41
CA ASP A 129 10.23 -7.71 -5.40
C ASP A 129 10.52 -6.31 -5.99
N ALA A 130 10.74 -5.33 -5.11
CA ALA A 130 11.00 -3.94 -5.51
C ALA A 130 12.35 -3.74 -6.22
N ASP A 131 13.28 -4.69 -6.14
CA ASP A 131 14.57 -4.68 -6.85
C ASP A 131 14.55 -5.56 -8.12
N GLN A 132 13.38 -5.97 -8.59
CA GLN A 132 13.18 -6.78 -9.79
C GLN A 132 13.81 -8.17 -9.67
N THR A 133 13.69 -8.76 -8.48
CA THR A 133 14.06 -10.16 -8.24
C THR A 133 12.80 -11.01 -8.13
N ILE A 134 12.77 -12.09 -8.91
CA ILE A 134 11.68 -13.07 -8.85
C ILE A 134 12.01 -14.10 -7.78
N TYR A 135 11.01 -14.44 -6.97
CA TYR A 135 11.06 -15.51 -5.99
C TYR A 135 10.03 -16.57 -6.34
N SER A 136 10.42 -17.82 -6.26
CA SER A 136 9.52 -18.98 -6.29
C SER A 136 9.46 -19.57 -4.90
N THR A 137 8.24 -19.69 -4.37
CA THR A 137 7.98 -20.16 -3.01
C THR A 137 7.05 -21.37 -3.06
N GLU A 138 7.44 -22.45 -2.43
CA GLU A 138 6.61 -23.66 -2.32
C GLU A 138 5.33 -23.42 -1.53
N ILE A 139 4.18 -23.77 -2.09
CA ILE A 139 2.88 -23.49 -1.45
C ILE A 139 2.73 -24.26 -0.14
N SER A 140 3.17 -25.50 -0.08
CA SER A 140 2.97 -26.37 1.08
C SER A 140 3.74 -25.96 2.32
N SER A 141 4.97 -25.44 2.15
CA SER A 141 5.88 -25.15 3.24
C SER A 141 6.26 -23.67 3.40
N GLY A 142 6.00 -22.86 2.40
CA GLY A 142 6.48 -21.48 2.34
C GLY A 142 7.98 -21.34 2.08
N ARG A 143 8.69 -22.43 1.77
CA ARG A 143 10.13 -22.42 1.52
C ARG A 143 10.44 -21.82 0.15
N THR A 144 11.44 -20.95 0.07
CA THR A 144 11.93 -20.44 -1.20
C THR A 144 12.60 -21.56 -1.99
N LEU A 145 12.08 -21.88 -3.16
CA LEU A 145 12.62 -22.87 -4.09
C LEU A 145 13.81 -22.30 -4.86
N TRP A 146 13.63 -21.12 -5.42
CA TRP A 146 14.67 -20.38 -6.12
C TRP A 146 14.37 -18.87 -6.13
N LYS A 147 15.37 -18.10 -6.45
CA LYS A 147 15.26 -16.67 -6.75
C LYS A 147 16.08 -16.34 -8.00
N LYS A 148 15.61 -15.34 -8.76
CA LYS A 148 16.29 -14.90 -9.97
C LYS A 148 16.20 -13.40 -10.12
N GLU A 149 17.33 -12.73 -10.08
CA GLU A 149 17.44 -11.32 -10.44
C GLU A 149 17.32 -11.16 -11.96
N LEU A 150 16.51 -10.22 -12.43
CA LEU A 150 16.41 -9.90 -13.85
C LEU A 150 17.70 -9.20 -14.29
N LYS A 151 18.39 -9.81 -15.26
CA LYS A 151 19.66 -9.30 -15.78
C LYS A 151 19.45 -8.21 -16.82
N GLY A 152 20.47 -7.38 -17.03
CA GLY A 152 20.44 -6.32 -18.03
C GLY A 152 19.71 -5.05 -17.61
N LEU A 153 19.20 -5.00 -16.37
CA LEU A 153 18.56 -3.82 -15.83
C LEU A 153 19.61 -2.76 -15.45
N THR A 154 19.38 -1.55 -15.90
CA THR A 154 20.12 -0.36 -15.43
C THR A 154 19.63 0.08 -14.05
N LYS A 155 20.34 1.02 -13.40
CA LYS A 155 19.83 1.63 -12.16
C LYS A 155 18.44 2.27 -12.34
N ARG A 156 18.16 2.78 -13.54
CA ARG A 156 16.88 3.40 -13.87
C ARG A 156 15.76 2.34 -13.93
N ASP A 157 16.04 1.18 -14.52
CA ASP A 157 15.06 0.10 -14.64
C ASP A 157 14.66 -0.48 -13.28
N LYS A 158 15.60 -0.52 -12.32
CA LYS A 158 15.34 -0.96 -10.94
C LYS A 158 14.40 -0.05 -10.15
N THR A 159 14.12 1.14 -10.65
CA THR A 159 13.14 2.06 -10.06
C THR A 159 11.88 2.17 -10.90
N ALA A 160 11.76 1.41 -11.98
CA ALA A 160 10.57 1.38 -12.80
C ALA A 160 9.38 0.85 -12.00
N LEU A 161 8.26 1.53 -12.14
CA LEU A 161 6.98 1.09 -11.57
C LEU A 161 6.22 0.33 -12.65
N GLY A 162 5.74 -0.85 -12.32
CA GLY A 162 4.96 -1.66 -13.22
C GLY A 162 5.61 -3.01 -13.48
N GLY A 163 5.02 -3.74 -14.40
CA GLY A 163 5.36 -5.12 -14.71
C GLY A 163 4.26 -6.07 -14.30
N GLY A 164 4.39 -7.32 -14.68
CA GLY A 164 3.48 -8.39 -14.36
C GLY A 164 4.18 -9.72 -14.40
N LEU A 165 3.59 -10.70 -13.75
CA LEU A 165 3.98 -12.09 -13.84
C LEU A 165 2.81 -12.87 -14.43
N ALA A 166 3.13 -13.86 -15.24
CA ALA A 166 2.18 -14.88 -15.66
C ALA A 166 2.90 -16.21 -15.72
N VAL A 167 2.21 -17.28 -15.36
CA VAL A 167 2.76 -18.64 -15.37
C VAL A 167 1.86 -19.56 -16.18
N THR A 168 2.46 -20.30 -17.13
CA THR A 168 1.75 -21.32 -17.91
C THR A 168 2.74 -22.41 -18.31
N ASP A 169 2.31 -23.66 -18.26
CA ASP A 169 3.10 -24.83 -18.70
C ASP A 169 4.54 -24.84 -18.20
N GLY A 170 4.76 -24.47 -16.94
CA GLY A 170 6.08 -24.42 -16.33
C GLY A 170 6.98 -23.24 -16.77
N THR A 171 6.44 -22.31 -17.54
CA THR A 171 7.11 -21.07 -17.97
C THR A 171 6.55 -19.89 -17.19
N LEU A 172 7.46 -19.02 -16.71
CA LEU A 172 7.14 -17.77 -16.00
C LEU A 172 7.62 -16.59 -16.83
#